data_9d1738727d29886af95f9a70b223dfd4
#
_entry.id   9d1738727d29886af95f9a70b223dfd4
#
_cell.length_a   1.000
_cell.length_b   1.000
_cell.length_c   1.000
_cell.angle_alpha   90.00
_cell.angle_beta   90.00
_cell.angle_gamma   90.00
#
_symmetry.space_group_name_H-M   'P 1'
#
loop_
_entity.id
_entity.type
_entity.pdbx_description
1 polymer ?
#
loop_
_entity_poly.entity_id
_entity_poly.type
_entity_poly.pdbx_seq_one_letter_code
_entity_poly.pdbx_strand_id
1 'polypeptide(L)'
;MKKVIVSLLVLCMMIFAMSSVFAANAPSDNDLRTAPIISKLEIHNDNEGYVWLEVTVQTPANVKNAIDYFENHELGYNQAGYIGGIMLQYSIDGGEWEETSLGYSPNYDQNNDNWNGIFETEYLSKLHVDSNVKARAYFNGATADGTPRVSDFSNELVLNEKADFQASTWAQNELAEAEKLNLIPDSLKNGDLTKSITREEFAEVSVKAYEALTGNKATPSSINPFKDTTNPEVLKAYALGI
;
A
#
# COMPACT_ATOMS: atom_id res chain seq x y z
N MET A 1 9.38 -65.34 -23.06
CA MET A 1 8.25 -64.36 -23.27
C MET A 1 7.63 -63.88 -21.96
N LYS A 2 7.17 -64.76 -21.04
CA LYS A 2 6.50 -64.31 -19.77
C LYS A 2 7.38 -63.38 -18.90
N LYS A 3 8.71 -63.61 -18.78
CA LYS A 3 9.62 -62.76 -17.98
C LYS A 3 9.84 -61.37 -18.57
N VAL A 4 9.83 -61.21 -19.88
CA VAL A 4 9.98 -59.93 -20.58
C VAL A 4 8.72 -59.08 -20.40
N ILE A 5 7.53 -59.68 -20.47
CA ILE A 5 6.25 -58.99 -20.27
C ILE A 5 6.12 -58.47 -18.84
N VAL A 6 6.54 -59.26 -17.82
CA VAL A 6 6.51 -58.80 -16.41
C VAL A 6 7.47 -57.65 -16.17
N SER A 7 8.69 -57.67 -16.76
CA SER A 7 9.67 -56.57 -16.68
C SER A 7 9.11 -55.28 -17.33
N LEU A 8 8.45 -55.41 -18.48
CA LEU A 8 7.88 -54.26 -19.18
C LEU A 8 6.71 -53.65 -18.39
N LEU A 9 5.88 -54.49 -17.77
CA LEU A 9 4.76 -54.04 -16.92
C LEU A 9 5.24 -53.33 -15.65
N VAL A 10 6.30 -53.82 -15.00
CA VAL A 10 6.91 -53.18 -13.82
C VAL A 10 7.56 -51.85 -14.22
N LEU A 11 8.22 -51.76 -15.39
CA LEU A 11 8.79 -50.50 -15.90
C LEU A 11 7.69 -49.46 -16.20
N CYS A 12 6.59 -49.89 -16.83
CA CYS A 12 5.44 -49.01 -17.07
C CYS A 12 4.79 -48.53 -15.73
N MET A 13 4.65 -49.39 -14.73
CA MET A 13 4.14 -48.99 -13.42
C MET A 13 5.07 -48.00 -12.70
N MET A 14 6.39 -48.15 -12.83
CA MET A 14 7.32 -47.19 -12.26
C MET A 14 7.26 -45.83 -12.96
N ILE A 15 7.10 -45.79 -14.27
CA ILE A 15 6.93 -44.55 -15.02
C ILE A 15 5.61 -43.84 -14.64
N PHE A 16 4.53 -44.61 -14.46
CA PHE A 16 3.24 -44.03 -13.98
C PHE A 16 3.31 -43.60 -12.53
N ALA A 17 4.06 -44.30 -11.66
CA ALA A 17 4.22 -43.87 -10.27
C ALA A 17 5.10 -42.61 -10.16
N MET A 18 6.11 -42.45 -11.02
CA MET A 18 6.90 -41.21 -11.06
C MET A 18 6.08 -40.02 -11.55
N SER A 19 5.26 -40.20 -12.59
CA SER A 19 4.38 -39.11 -13.05
C SER A 19 3.32 -38.68 -12.01
N SER A 20 2.84 -39.59 -11.19
CA SER A 20 1.89 -39.26 -10.12
C SER A 20 2.53 -38.57 -8.91
N VAL A 21 3.81 -38.82 -8.61
CA VAL A 21 4.55 -38.16 -7.54
C VAL A 21 4.88 -36.71 -7.94
N PHE A 22 5.21 -36.48 -9.20
CA PHE A 22 5.44 -35.11 -9.72
C PHE A 22 4.13 -34.30 -9.81
N ALA A 23 3.02 -34.93 -10.17
CA ALA A 23 1.72 -34.25 -10.24
C ALA A 23 1.14 -33.87 -8.88
N ALA A 24 1.49 -34.57 -7.81
CA ALA A 24 0.98 -34.31 -6.45
C ALA A 24 1.58 -33.06 -5.79
N ASN A 25 2.71 -32.56 -6.28
CA ASN A 25 3.41 -31.41 -5.72
C ASN A 25 3.48 -30.20 -6.69
N ALA A 26 2.88 -30.31 -7.87
CA ALA A 26 2.84 -29.17 -8.80
C ALA A 26 1.93 -28.09 -8.24
N PRO A 27 2.34 -26.81 -8.31
CA PRO A 27 1.53 -25.70 -7.83
C PRO A 27 0.22 -25.60 -8.63
N SER A 28 -0.84 -25.23 -7.95
CA SER A 28 -2.14 -24.97 -8.56
C SER A 28 -2.24 -23.54 -9.09
N ASP A 29 -3.22 -23.28 -9.96
CA ASP A 29 -3.51 -21.92 -10.40
C ASP A 29 -3.87 -21.00 -9.22
N ASN A 30 -4.51 -21.53 -8.18
CA ASN A 30 -4.81 -20.77 -6.96
C ASN A 30 -3.57 -20.32 -6.21
N ASP A 31 -2.50 -21.14 -6.15
CA ASP A 31 -1.24 -20.74 -5.53
C ASP A 31 -0.66 -19.52 -6.24
N LEU A 32 -0.76 -19.49 -7.55
CA LEU A 32 -0.22 -18.42 -8.39
C LEU A 32 -1.13 -17.17 -8.45
N ARG A 33 -2.36 -17.24 -7.92
CA ARG A 33 -3.27 -16.10 -7.77
C ARG A 33 -3.19 -15.43 -6.41
N THR A 34 -2.48 -16.02 -5.46
CA THR A 34 -2.30 -15.43 -4.12
C THR A 34 -1.55 -14.11 -4.23
N ALA A 35 -2.11 -13.07 -3.64
CA ALA A 35 -1.55 -11.72 -3.66
C ALA A 35 -0.22 -11.63 -2.91
N PRO A 36 0.72 -10.75 -3.31
CA PRO A 36 1.82 -10.32 -2.45
C PRO A 36 1.27 -9.56 -1.24
N ILE A 37 2.15 -9.29 -0.26
CA ILE A 37 1.84 -8.42 0.88
C ILE A 37 2.82 -7.27 0.83
N ILE A 38 2.34 -6.03 0.83
CA ILE A 38 3.21 -4.87 1.03
C ILE A 38 3.17 -4.46 2.49
N SER A 39 4.35 -4.38 3.12
CA SER A 39 4.49 -4.10 4.56
C SER A 39 5.04 -2.70 4.83
N LYS A 40 5.65 -2.05 3.83
CA LYS A 40 6.20 -0.71 3.94
C LYS A 40 6.13 -0.01 2.58
N LEU A 41 5.86 1.28 2.63
CA LEU A 41 5.89 2.17 1.48
C LEU A 41 6.56 3.47 1.94
N GLU A 42 7.53 3.97 1.22
CA GLU A 42 8.25 5.21 1.53
C GLU A 42 8.51 6.01 0.27
N ILE A 43 8.57 7.34 0.42
CA ILE A 43 9.03 8.25 -0.62
C ILE A 43 10.47 8.61 -0.32
N HIS A 44 11.34 8.42 -1.30
CA HIS A 44 12.74 8.78 -1.24
C HIS A 44 13.06 9.89 -2.25
N ASN A 45 14.08 10.67 -1.97
CA ASN A 45 14.61 11.65 -2.90
C ASN A 45 16.13 11.76 -2.74
N ASP A 46 16.79 12.11 -3.84
CA ASP A 46 18.22 12.42 -3.83
C ASP A 46 18.48 13.93 -3.79
N ASN A 47 19.76 14.30 -3.81
CA ASN A 47 20.22 15.69 -3.82
C ASN A 47 19.99 16.40 -5.16
N GLU A 48 19.64 15.68 -6.22
CA GLU A 48 19.35 16.19 -7.56
C GLU A 48 17.85 16.43 -7.76
N GLY A 49 17.03 16.07 -6.78
CA GLY A 49 15.57 16.20 -6.81
C GLY A 49 14.86 15.04 -7.51
N TYR A 50 15.55 13.91 -7.67
CA TYR A 50 14.97 12.68 -8.15
C TYR A 50 14.13 12.05 -7.03
N VAL A 51 12.88 11.71 -7.29
CA VAL A 51 11.94 11.16 -6.31
C VAL A 51 11.43 9.81 -6.77
N TRP A 52 11.42 8.82 -5.87
CA TRP A 52 10.95 7.47 -6.14
C TRP A 52 10.22 6.86 -4.94
N LEU A 53 9.52 5.76 -5.16
CA LEU A 53 8.91 4.95 -4.11
C LEU A 53 9.81 3.77 -3.76
N GLU A 54 9.99 3.53 -2.47
CA GLU A 54 10.54 2.31 -1.93
C GLU A 54 9.40 1.48 -1.33
N VAL A 55 9.32 0.21 -1.71
CA VAL A 55 8.24 -0.69 -1.32
C VAL A 55 8.83 -1.97 -0.75
N THR A 56 8.46 -2.33 0.48
CA THR A 56 8.81 -3.64 1.04
C THR A 56 7.71 -4.65 0.73
N VAL A 57 8.07 -5.69 -0.02
CA VAL A 57 7.17 -6.75 -0.45
C VAL A 57 7.50 -8.06 0.25
N GLN A 58 6.47 -8.79 0.64
CA GLN A 58 6.56 -10.17 1.14
C GLN A 58 5.79 -11.10 0.21
N THR A 59 6.45 -12.18 -0.21
CA THR A 59 5.83 -13.22 -1.03
C THR A 59 5.25 -14.32 -0.14
N PRO A 60 3.97 -14.65 -0.27
CA PRO A 60 3.36 -15.75 0.47
C PRO A 60 4.05 -17.09 0.21
N ALA A 61 4.14 -17.94 1.23
CA ALA A 61 4.89 -19.19 1.17
C ALA A 61 4.42 -20.15 0.05
N ASN A 62 3.12 -20.19 -0.24
CA ASN A 62 2.59 -21.01 -1.34
C ASN A 62 3.06 -20.50 -2.72
N VAL A 63 3.13 -19.18 -2.92
CA VAL A 63 3.64 -18.55 -4.14
C VAL A 63 5.14 -18.83 -4.27
N LYS A 64 5.91 -18.65 -3.17
CA LYS A 64 7.33 -18.96 -3.12
C LYS A 64 7.59 -20.43 -3.48
N ASN A 65 6.87 -21.36 -2.85
CA ASN A 65 6.98 -22.79 -3.14
C ASN A 65 6.66 -23.09 -4.63
N ALA A 66 5.73 -22.35 -5.24
CA ALA A 66 5.41 -22.48 -6.64
C ALA A 66 6.58 -22.02 -7.54
N ILE A 67 7.21 -20.89 -7.21
CA ILE A 67 8.39 -20.36 -7.91
C ILE A 67 9.55 -21.37 -7.80
N ASP A 68 9.88 -21.81 -6.59
CA ASP A 68 10.94 -22.78 -6.33
C ASP A 68 10.69 -24.10 -7.07
N TYR A 69 9.42 -24.53 -7.18
CA TYR A 69 9.07 -25.73 -7.94
C TYR A 69 9.41 -25.58 -9.42
N PHE A 70 9.08 -24.46 -10.04
CA PHE A 70 9.38 -24.20 -11.45
C PHE A 70 10.88 -24.12 -11.72
N GLU A 71 11.63 -23.43 -10.85
CA GLU A 71 13.08 -23.30 -10.98
C GLU A 71 13.81 -24.63 -10.85
N ASN A 72 13.42 -25.46 -9.87
CA ASN A 72 14.09 -26.72 -9.58
C ASN A 72 13.78 -27.87 -10.58
N HIS A 73 12.73 -27.74 -11.37
CA HIS A 73 12.32 -28.82 -12.28
C HIS A 73 12.64 -28.55 -13.75
N GLU A 74 13.34 -27.44 -14.05
CA GLU A 74 13.62 -26.99 -15.43
C GLU A 74 12.37 -27.00 -16.34
N LEU A 75 11.20 -27.05 -15.72
CA LEU A 75 9.90 -27.14 -16.38
C LEU A 75 9.48 -25.75 -16.85
N GLY A 76 10.35 -25.04 -17.58
CA GLY A 76 10.03 -23.73 -18.09
C GLY A 76 8.55 -23.62 -18.43
N TYR A 77 7.82 -22.73 -17.77
CA TYR A 77 6.45 -22.27 -18.05
C TYR A 77 5.31 -23.34 -18.02
N ASN A 78 5.41 -24.48 -17.32
CA ASN A 78 4.84 -25.68 -17.91
C ASN A 78 3.62 -26.31 -17.36
N GLN A 79 2.95 -26.17 -16.38
CA GLN A 79 1.69 -26.90 -16.10
C GLN A 79 0.59 -26.04 -15.46
N ALA A 80 0.99 -25.11 -14.60
CA ALA A 80 0.07 -24.12 -14.04
C ALA A 80 0.39 -22.69 -14.51
N GLY A 81 1.41 -22.52 -15.36
CA GLY A 81 1.90 -21.22 -15.79
C GLY A 81 3.09 -20.74 -14.96
N TYR A 82 3.37 -19.43 -14.96
CA TYR A 82 4.51 -18.84 -14.27
C TYR A 82 4.17 -17.49 -13.67
N ILE A 83 5.02 -17.04 -12.74
CA ILE A 83 5.04 -15.68 -12.22
C ILE A 83 6.18 -14.93 -12.91
N GLY A 84 5.87 -13.83 -13.57
CA GLY A 84 6.80 -13.04 -14.35
C GLY A 84 7.48 -11.91 -13.58
N GLY A 85 6.87 -11.42 -12.52
CA GLY A 85 7.42 -10.33 -11.71
C GLY A 85 6.40 -9.71 -10.77
N ILE A 86 6.83 -8.68 -10.05
CA ILE A 86 5.99 -7.90 -9.15
C ILE A 86 5.68 -6.57 -9.83
N MET A 87 4.40 -6.24 -9.87
CA MET A 87 3.89 -4.97 -10.36
C MET A 87 3.36 -4.13 -9.21
N LEU A 88 3.61 -2.85 -9.24
CA LEU A 88 3.05 -1.86 -8.34
C LEU A 88 2.02 -1.03 -9.08
N GLN A 89 0.80 -0.98 -8.55
CA GLN A 89 -0.16 0.07 -8.90
C GLN A 89 -0.11 1.16 -7.85
N TYR A 90 -0.09 2.40 -8.29
CA TYR A 90 -0.04 3.57 -7.42
C TYR A 90 -0.95 4.68 -7.94
N SER A 91 -1.44 5.49 -7.00
CA SER A 91 -2.18 6.73 -7.28
C SER A 91 -1.53 7.85 -6.50
N ILE A 92 -1.22 8.96 -7.15
CA ILE A 92 -0.58 10.13 -6.57
C ILE A 92 -1.62 11.25 -6.47
N ASP A 93 -1.75 11.84 -5.28
CA ASP A 93 -2.63 12.98 -4.99
C ASP A 93 -4.09 12.80 -5.46
N GLY A 94 -4.62 11.57 -5.36
CA GLY A 94 -5.98 11.21 -5.77
C GLY A 94 -6.18 11.10 -7.28
N GLY A 95 -5.09 11.05 -8.05
CA GLY A 95 -5.12 10.81 -9.50
C GLY A 95 -5.51 9.38 -9.87
N GLU A 96 -5.56 9.11 -11.16
CA GLU A 96 -5.82 7.77 -11.69
C GLU A 96 -4.74 6.77 -11.22
N TRP A 97 -5.11 5.49 -11.17
CA TRP A 97 -4.16 4.42 -10.90
C TRP A 97 -3.21 4.26 -12.08
N GLU A 98 -1.93 4.44 -11.80
CA GLU A 98 -0.82 4.16 -12.72
C GLU A 98 -0.10 2.89 -12.29
N GLU A 99 0.74 2.31 -13.15
CA GLU A 99 1.43 1.08 -12.81
C GLU A 99 2.89 1.10 -13.28
N THR A 100 3.75 0.44 -12.51
CA THR A 100 5.16 0.25 -12.82
C THR A 100 5.61 -1.13 -12.40
N SER A 101 6.66 -1.64 -13.03
CA SER A 101 7.30 -2.89 -12.63
C SER A 101 8.25 -2.64 -11.46
N LEU A 102 8.17 -3.49 -10.45
CA LEU A 102 9.20 -3.57 -9.40
C LEU A 102 10.32 -4.58 -9.76
N GLY A 103 10.19 -5.25 -10.92
CA GLY A 103 11.14 -6.24 -11.39
C GLY A 103 10.94 -7.64 -10.80
N TYR A 104 11.97 -8.48 -10.95
CA TYR A 104 11.93 -9.89 -10.53
C TYR A 104 12.57 -10.16 -9.19
N SER A 105 13.42 -9.26 -8.72
CA SER A 105 14.22 -9.50 -7.52
C SER A 105 14.75 -8.20 -6.92
N PRO A 106 14.67 -8.05 -5.60
CA PRO A 106 15.36 -7.00 -4.88
C PRO A 106 16.83 -7.39 -4.74
N ASN A 107 17.70 -6.95 -5.61
CA ASN A 107 19.12 -7.32 -5.62
C ASN A 107 19.37 -8.82 -5.76
N TYR A 108 19.76 -9.23 -6.95
CA TYR A 108 20.13 -10.59 -7.30
C TYR A 108 21.35 -11.06 -6.47
N ASP A 109 21.09 -11.47 -5.26
CA ASP A 109 22.00 -12.25 -4.45
C ASP A 109 21.52 -13.69 -4.48
N GLN A 110 22.32 -14.59 -5.07
CA GLN A 110 22.01 -16.01 -5.23
C GLN A 110 21.74 -16.76 -3.92
N ASN A 111 21.90 -16.10 -2.78
CA ASN A 111 21.68 -16.66 -1.44
C ASN A 111 20.44 -16.07 -0.75
N ASN A 112 19.69 -15.20 -1.40
CA ASN A 112 18.58 -14.50 -0.78
C ASN A 112 17.24 -14.87 -1.45
N ASP A 113 16.20 -14.84 -0.66
CA ASP A 113 14.80 -15.11 -0.99
C ASP A 113 14.29 -14.09 -2.02
N ASN A 114 14.52 -14.34 -3.28
CA ASN A 114 14.47 -13.41 -4.41
C ASN A 114 13.13 -12.68 -4.62
N TRP A 115 12.09 -13.00 -3.84
CA TRP A 115 10.76 -12.45 -3.96
C TRP A 115 10.28 -11.72 -2.70
N ASN A 116 11.16 -11.64 -1.70
CA ASN A 116 10.93 -10.83 -0.52
C ASN A 116 11.99 -9.73 -0.47
N GLY A 117 11.60 -8.53 -0.10
CA GLY A 117 12.56 -7.48 0.15
C GLY A 117 12.11 -6.09 -0.23
N ILE A 118 13.07 -5.22 -0.39
CA ILE A 118 12.88 -3.81 -0.68
C ILE A 118 13.06 -3.61 -2.18
N PHE A 119 12.08 -3.00 -2.81
CA PHE A 119 12.06 -2.65 -4.23
C PHE A 119 11.96 -1.15 -4.39
N GLU A 120 12.61 -0.62 -5.40
CA GLU A 120 12.54 0.78 -5.76
C GLU A 120 11.86 0.94 -7.13
N THR A 121 11.02 1.95 -7.26
CA THR A 121 10.48 2.30 -8.57
C THR A 121 11.51 3.10 -9.38
N GLU A 122 11.32 3.14 -10.70
CA GLU A 122 11.94 4.18 -11.50
C GLU A 122 11.39 5.57 -11.12
N TYR A 123 11.95 6.61 -11.73
CA TYR A 123 11.48 7.98 -11.55
C TYR A 123 10.00 8.14 -11.91
N LEU A 124 9.25 8.70 -10.97
CA LEU A 124 7.84 9.01 -11.14
C LEU A 124 7.67 10.53 -11.21
N SER A 125 7.49 11.05 -12.42
CA SER A 125 7.54 12.49 -12.71
C SER A 125 6.51 13.35 -11.98
N LYS A 126 5.43 12.75 -11.44
CA LYS A 126 4.39 13.42 -10.66
C LYS A 126 4.59 13.29 -9.16
N LEU A 127 5.57 12.49 -8.72
CA LEU A 127 5.82 12.21 -7.32
C LEU A 127 6.65 13.32 -6.69
N HIS A 128 6.19 13.81 -5.55
CA HIS A 128 6.89 14.75 -4.68
C HIS A 128 7.01 14.15 -3.27
N VAL A 129 7.91 14.66 -2.46
CA VAL A 129 8.17 14.13 -1.10
C VAL A 129 6.96 14.23 -0.17
N ASP A 130 6.03 15.13 -0.44
CA ASP A 130 4.80 15.36 0.31
C ASP A 130 3.54 14.85 -0.40
N SER A 131 3.70 14.14 -1.52
CA SER A 131 2.56 13.55 -2.25
C SER A 131 1.80 12.56 -1.39
N ASN A 132 0.46 12.61 -1.44
CA ASN A 132 -0.36 11.50 -0.98
C ASN A 132 -0.23 10.35 -1.98
N VAL A 133 0.21 9.20 -1.51
CA VAL A 133 0.38 8.03 -2.37
C VAL A 133 -0.43 6.87 -1.82
N LYS A 134 -1.28 6.30 -2.65
CA LYS A 134 -1.88 4.99 -2.43
C LYS A 134 -1.16 3.98 -3.30
N ALA A 135 -0.83 2.83 -2.75
CA ALA A 135 -0.13 1.78 -3.49
C ALA A 135 -0.63 0.40 -3.12
N ARG A 136 -0.63 -0.49 -4.09
CA ARG A 136 -0.87 -1.93 -3.96
C ARG A 136 -0.06 -2.68 -4.99
N ALA A 137 0.25 -3.94 -4.72
CA ALA A 137 1.06 -4.75 -5.60
C ALA A 137 0.30 -6.00 -6.07
N TYR A 138 0.77 -6.60 -7.15
CA TYR A 138 0.30 -7.88 -7.64
C TYR A 138 1.43 -8.61 -8.38
N PHE A 139 1.30 -9.93 -8.54
CA PHE A 139 2.18 -10.71 -9.40
C PHE A 139 1.59 -10.76 -10.81
N ASN A 140 2.40 -10.43 -11.81
CA ASN A 140 2.05 -10.71 -13.20
C ASN A 140 2.64 -12.05 -13.64
N GLY A 141 2.08 -12.64 -14.69
CA GLY A 141 2.54 -13.91 -15.22
C GLY A 141 1.63 -14.40 -16.35
N ALA A 142 1.66 -15.70 -16.58
CA ALA A 142 0.79 -16.34 -17.54
C ALA A 142 0.41 -17.77 -17.10
N THR A 143 -0.69 -18.25 -17.63
CA THR A 143 -1.09 -19.66 -17.56
C THR A 143 -0.22 -20.53 -18.46
N ALA A 144 -0.34 -21.85 -18.33
CA ALA A 144 0.45 -22.81 -19.10
C ALA A 144 0.28 -22.69 -20.64
N ASP A 145 -0.84 -22.18 -21.10
CA ASP A 145 -1.11 -21.92 -22.52
C ASP A 145 -0.64 -20.52 -22.99
N GLY A 146 0.01 -19.75 -22.09
CA GLY A 146 0.53 -18.43 -22.40
C GLY A 146 -0.49 -17.29 -22.23
N THR A 147 -1.71 -17.58 -21.75
CA THR A 147 -2.69 -16.53 -21.48
C THR A 147 -2.21 -15.67 -20.30
N PRO A 148 -2.17 -14.32 -20.41
CA PRO A 148 -1.79 -13.45 -19.32
C PRO A 148 -2.64 -13.70 -18.07
N ARG A 149 -1.99 -13.74 -16.92
CA ARG A 149 -2.61 -13.92 -15.61
C ARG A 149 -2.01 -12.94 -14.62
N VAL A 150 -2.87 -12.39 -13.76
CA VAL A 150 -2.47 -11.60 -12.62
C VAL A 150 -2.95 -12.26 -11.32
N SER A 151 -2.22 -12.07 -10.23
CA SER A 151 -2.69 -12.45 -8.90
C SER A 151 -3.79 -11.50 -8.42
N ASP A 152 -4.36 -11.78 -7.27
CA ASP A 152 -5.12 -10.78 -6.52
C ASP A 152 -4.18 -9.63 -6.10
N PHE A 153 -4.77 -8.46 -5.80
CA PHE A 153 -4.01 -7.33 -5.28
C PHE A 153 -3.65 -7.53 -3.82
N SER A 154 -2.49 -7.04 -3.42
CA SER A 154 -2.07 -6.92 -2.03
C SER A 154 -3.04 -6.04 -1.21
N ASN A 155 -2.80 -5.96 0.10
CA ASN A 155 -3.28 -4.86 0.90
C ASN A 155 -2.84 -3.51 0.26
N GLU A 156 -3.65 -2.47 0.47
CA GLU A 156 -3.31 -1.10 0.09
C GLU A 156 -2.54 -0.43 1.24
N LEU A 157 -1.48 0.30 0.92
CA LEU A 157 -0.81 1.23 1.82
C LEU A 157 -1.03 2.66 1.34
N VAL A 158 -1.13 3.56 2.29
CA VAL A 158 -1.32 5.00 2.04
C VAL A 158 -0.21 5.77 2.74
N LEU A 159 0.48 6.63 1.99
CA LEU A 159 1.44 7.60 2.53
C LEU A 159 0.87 9.00 2.49
N ASN A 160 1.26 9.81 3.46
CA ASN A 160 0.89 11.22 3.54
C ASN A 160 -0.63 11.39 3.34
N GLU A 161 -1.43 10.49 3.97
CA GLU A 161 -2.87 10.56 3.88
C GLU A 161 -3.31 11.98 4.25
N LYS A 162 -3.80 12.70 3.24
CA LYS A 162 -4.41 13.99 3.46
C LYS A 162 -5.82 13.73 3.94
N ALA A 163 -6.22 14.37 5.02
CA ALA A 163 -7.60 14.30 5.44
C ALA A 163 -8.48 14.81 4.28
N ASP A 164 -9.45 14.00 3.88
CA ASP A 164 -10.41 14.37 2.83
C ASP A 164 -11.47 15.28 3.45
N PHE A 165 -11.12 16.55 3.56
CA PHE A 165 -12.06 17.54 4.06
C PHE A 165 -13.18 17.79 3.04
N GLN A 166 -14.42 17.84 3.48
CA GLN A 166 -15.51 18.35 2.66
C GLN A 166 -15.34 19.86 2.45
N ALA A 167 -14.43 20.22 1.55
CA ALA A 167 -14.01 21.58 1.29
C ALA A 167 -13.81 21.83 -0.21
N SER A 168 -13.71 23.09 -0.59
CA SER A 168 -13.37 23.46 -1.97
C SER A 168 -12.00 22.94 -2.35
N THR A 169 -11.83 22.51 -3.60
CA THR A 169 -10.59 21.90 -4.11
C THR A 169 -9.35 22.75 -3.84
N TRP A 170 -9.46 24.08 -3.96
CA TRP A 170 -8.36 25.01 -3.69
C TRP A 170 -7.90 25.03 -2.23
N ALA A 171 -8.79 24.64 -1.26
CA ALA A 171 -8.50 24.67 0.17
C ALA A 171 -7.90 23.35 0.69
N GLN A 172 -7.89 22.28 -0.09
CA GLN A 172 -7.49 20.95 0.37
C GLN A 172 -6.03 20.92 0.88
N ASN A 173 -5.12 21.57 0.17
CA ASN A 173 -3.71 21.58 0.55
C ASN A 173 -3.48 22.39 1.83
N GLU A 174 -4.08 23.55 1.96
CA GLU A 174 -3.98 24.41 3.14
C GLU A 174 -4.61 23.74 4.37
N LEU A 175 -5.73 23.02 4.20
CA LEU A 175 -6.37 22.27 5.26
C LEU A 175 -5.50 21.08 5.70
N ALA A 176 -4.87 20.37 4.77
CA ALA A 176 -3.95 19.29 5.09
C ALA A 176 -2.72 19.80 5.88
N GLU A 177 -2.16 20.95 5.51
CA GLU A 177 -1.08 21.59 6.28
C GLU A 177 -1.56 22.07 7.65
N ALA A 178 -2.75 22.66 7.74
CA ALA A 178 -3.34 23.08 9.01
C ALA A 178 -3.58 21.88 9.95
N GLU A 179 -3.95 20.72 9.40
CA GLU A 179 -4.12 19.49 10.20
C GLU A 179 -2.78 18.97 10.74
N LYS A 180 -1.73 18.92 9.91
CA LYS A 180 -0.38 18.54 10.36
C LYS A 180 0.11 19.43 11.52
N LEU A 181 -0.25 20.71 11.50
CA LEU A 181 0.05 21.66 12.55
C LEU A 181 -0.95 21.61 13.73
N ASN A 182 -1.90 20.66 13.69
CA ASN A 182 -2.97 20.52 14.69
C ASN A 182 -3.80 21.79 14.89
N LEU A 183 -4.03 22.54 13.81
CA LEU A 183 -4.83 23.78 13.82
C LEU A 183 -6.32 23.53 13.57
N ILE A 184 -6.69 22.36 13.06
CA ILE A 184 -8.09 22.01 12.77
C ILE A 184 -8.73 21.43 14.05
N PRO A 185 -9.81 22.05 14.59
CA PRO A 185 -10.59 21.47 15.68
C PRO A 185 -11.28 20.17 15.24
N ASP A 186 -11.47 19.24 16.18
CA ASP A 186 -12.13 17.96 15.88
C ASP A 186 -13.59 18.15 15.41
N SER A 187 -14.24 19.22 15.85
CA SER A 187 -15.59 19.62 15.38
C SER A 187 -15.65 19.90 13.88
N LEU A 188 -14.56 20.35 13.28
CA LEU A 188 -14.46 20.71 11.86
C LEU A 188 -13.95 19.58 10.97
N LYS A 189 -13.33 18.55 11.52
CA LYS A 189 -12.71 17.46 10.71
C LYS A 189 -13.72 16.70 9.85
N ASN A 190 -14.96 16.59 10.31
CA ASN A 190 -16.03 15.89 9.59
C ASN A 190 -17.12 16.85 9.08
N GLY A 191 -16.89 18.15 9.13
CA GLY A 191 -17.83 19.18 8.73
C GLY A 191 -17.74 19.51 7.24
N ASP A 192 -18.82 20.11 6.72
CA ASP A 192 -18.81 20.69 5.37
C ASP A 192 -18.19 22.10 5.44
N LEU A 193 -16.92 22.19 5.13
CA LEU A 193 -16.12 23.42 5.19
C LEU A 193 -16.39 24.39 4.02
N THR A 194 -17.35 24.06 3.14
CA THR A 194 -17.86 25.01 2.13
C THR A 194 -18.89 25.96 2.71
N LYS A 195 -19.40 25.69 3.91
CA LYS A 195 -20.36 26.52 4.63
C LYS A 195 -19.69 27.64 5.42
N SER A 196 -20.48 28.61 5.81
CA SER A 196 -20.02 29.68 6.70
C SER A 196 -19.68 29.11 8.08
N ILE A 197 -18.51 29.46 8.59
CA ILE A 197 -18.07 29.11 9.93
C ILE A 197 -19.00 29.78 10.99
N THR A 198 -19.34 29.03 12.02
CA THR A 198 -20.07 29.56 13.17
C THR A 198 -19.14 30.32 14.12
N ARG A 199 -19.71 31.12 15.06
CA ARG A 199 -18.93 31.81 16.09
C ARG A 199 -18.20 30.83 17.03
N GLU A 200 -18.80 29.69 17.30
CA GLU A 200 -18.22 28.63 18.14
C GLU A 200 -17.04 27.99 17.45
N GLU A 201 -17.20 27.56 16.22
CA GLU A 201 -16.11 26.98 15.40
C GLU A 201 -14.96 27.99 15.20
N PHE A 202 -15.26 29.26 14.98
CA PHE A 202 -14.23 30.29 14.88
C PHE A 202 -13.46 30.47 16.20
N ALA A 203 -14.12 30.40 17.34
CA ALA A 203 -13.48 30.45 18.65
C ALA A 203 -12.51 29.23 18.84
N GLU A 204 -12.96 28.03 18.46
CA GLU A 204 -12.14 26.82 18.53
C GLU A 204 -10.87 26.95 17.67
N VAL A 205 -11.00 27.36 16.40
CA VAL A 205 -9.86 27.62 15.49
C VAL A 205 -8.91 28.65 16.08
N SER A 206 -9.44 29.74 16.63
CA SER A 206 -8.64 30.84 17.23
C SER A 206 -7.84 30.37 18.44
N VAL A 207 -8.41 29.52 19.29
CA VAL A 207 -7.71 28.92 20.43
C VAL A 207 -6.59 27.98 19.94
N LYS A 208 -6.86 27.13 18.95
CA LYS A 208 -5.85 26.25 18.33
C LYS A 208 -4.68 27.07 17.77
N ALA A 209 -4.97 28.14 17.03
CA ALA A 209 -3.95 29.03 16.49
C ALA A 209 -3.13 29.70 17.60
N TYR A 210 -3.75 30.20 18.67
CA TYR A 210 -3.06 30.76 19.82
C TYR A 210 -2.11 29.74 20.47
N GLU A 211 -2.60 28.53 20.75
CA GLU A 211 -1.80 27.47 21.37
C GLU A 211 -0.60 27.05 20.47
N ALA A 212 -0.80 26.95 19.16
CA ALA A 212 0.27 26.62 18.23
C ALA A 212 1.33 27.72 18.11
N LEU A 213 0.92 28.99 18.05
CA LEU A 213 1.82 30.13 17.90
C LEU A 213 2.61 30.45 19.17
N THR A 214 2.01 30.24 20.34
CA THR A 214 2.63 30.62 21.62
C THR A 214 3.28 29.46 22.35
N GLY A 215 2.94 28.21 22.00
CA GLY A 215 3.31 27.01 22.75
C GLY A 215 2.61 26.88 24.12
N ASN A 216 1.71 27.81 24.47
CA ASN A 216 1.01 27.80 25.74
C ASN A 216 -0.39 27.20 25.59
N LYS A 217 -0.80 26.38 26.56
CA LYS A 217 -2.17 25.88 26.62
C LYS A 217 -3.12 26.90 27.22
N ALA A 218 -4.20 27.18 26.51
CA ALA A 218 -5.26 28.05 27.01
C ALA A 218 -6.09 27.37 28.11
N THR A 219 -6.45 28.11 29.13
CA THR A 219 -7.29 27.61 30.23
C THR A 219 -8.67 28.23 30.11
N PRO A 220 -9.75 27.43 30.18
CA PRO A 220 -11.11 27.97 30.08
C PRO A 220 -11.41 28.87 31.27
N SER A 221 -12.18 29.93 31.04
CA SER A 221 -12.70 30.81 32.10
C SER A 221 -13.55 30.00 33.08
N SER A 222 -13.37 30.27 34.37
CA SER A 222 -14.22 29.74 35.44
C SER A 222 -15.63 30.35 35.46
N ILE A 223 -15.82 31.50 34.80
CA ILE A 223 -17.09 32.19 34.64
C ILE A 223 -17.57 31.99 33.21
N ASN A 224 -18.75 31.44 33.05
CA ASN A 224 -19.41 31.37 31.74
C ASN A 224 -20.36 32.55 31.55
N PRO A 225 -20.03 33.54 30.70
CA PRO A 225 -20.91 34.65 30.40
C PRO A 225 -21.98 34.32 29.37
N PHE A 226 -21.85 33.18 28.69
CA PHE A 226 -22.72 32.74 27.61
C PHE A 226 -23.90 31.92 28.14
N LYS A 227 -25.07 32.06 27.51
CA LYS A 227 -26.29 31.31 27.89
C LYS A 227 -26.56 30.14 26.94
N ASP A 228 -25.90 30.12 25.81
CA ASP A 228 -26.16 29.26 24.65
C ASP A 228 -25.05 28.22 24.39
N THR A 229 -23.93 28.33 25.09
CA THR A 229 -22.84 27.34 24.98
C THR A 229 -22.18 27.04 26.32
N THR A 230 -21.72 25.83 26.48
CA THR A 230 -20.81 25.37 27.56
C THR A 230 -19.52 24.84 27.01
N ASN A 231 -19.24 25.05 25.72
CA ASN A 231 -18.04 24.56 25.04
C ASN A 231 -16.77 25.14 25.70
N PRO A 232 -15.87 24.31 26.24
CA PRO A 232 -14.66 24.78 26.92
C PRO A 232 -13.74 25.59 25.99
N GLU A 233 -13.73 25.34 24.69
CA GLU A 233 -12.91 26.10 23.74
C GLU A 233 -13.43 27.54 23.61
N VAL A 234 -14.76 27.76 23.62
CA VAL A 234 -15.35 29.09 23.67
C VAL A 234 -15.00 29.82 24.96
N LEU A 235 -14.97 29.10 26.10
CA LEU A 235 -14.55 29.66 27.39
C LEU A 235 -13.06 29.97 27.42
N LYS A 236 -12.20 29.22 26.72
CA LYS A 236 -10.79 29.55 26.51
C LYS A 236 -10.65 30.84 25.68
N ALA A 237 -11.36 30.92 24.55
CA ALA A 237 -11.34 32.10 23.69
C ALA A 237 -11.76 33.36 24.49
N TYR A 238 -12.83 33.25 25.29
CA TYR A 238 -13.26 34.33 26.18
C TYR A 238 -12.18 34.73 27.20
N ALA A 239 -11.50 33.75 27.82
CA ALA A 239 -10.42 34.03 28.78
C ALA A 239 -9.20 34.71 28.12
N LEU A 240 -8.98 34.48 26.83
CA LEU A 240 -7.92 35.10 26.02
C LEU A 240 -8.30 36.48 25.46
N GLY A 241 -9.56 36.89 25.59
CA GLY A 241 -10.04 38.12 25.02
C GLY A 241 -10.30 38.09 23.52
N ILE A 242 -10.54 36.89 22.97
CA ILE A 242 -10.87 36.62 21.57
C ILE A 242 -12.39 36.70 21.38
#